data_4aaa4825aff5d3fdaca452f21b9c6b36
#
_entry.id   4aaa4825aff5d3fdaca452f21b9c6b36
#
_cell.length_a   1.000
_cell.length_b   1.000
_cell.length_c   1.000
_cell.angle_alpha   90.00
_cell.angle_beta   90.00
_cell.angle_gamma   90.00
#
_symmetry.space_group_name_H-M   'P 1'
#
loop_
_entity.id
_entity.type
_entity.pdbx_description
1 polymer ?
#
loop_
_entity_poly.entity_id
_entity_poly.type
_entity_poly.pdbx_seq_one_letter_code
_entity_poly.pdbx_strand_id
1 'polypeptide(L)'
;MPLPSTVLTQTNMRAPKGIVYGPPGVGKTTFGASTRKPIIVDCENGCAHVNCDRTPYLSDWPSIQQWLAALSAGGHDYGTVVVDSVDWLLRRAEEHVSGVDGTPVGMKQTLNRSHGGYGNGKQVLRNYVYQYLLPTLDRMVNSGIAVVLLAHATRRDITTIDGVTFEKSAPEIHPDLANTMIEWSDFVGAARISGQTRELVLCETNQLLAKNRYGISTPLLPSWQALLGAISNPAKQGEKTNG
;
A
#
# COMPACT_ATOMS: atom_id res chain seq x y z
N MET A 1 32.75 -4.38 25.39
CA MET A 1 32.50 -3.44 24.27
C MET A 1 31.36 -2.54 24.69
N PRO A 2 31.45 -1.21 24.72
CA PRO A 2 30.32 -0.35 25.05
C PRO A 2 29.28 -0.46 23.92
N LEU A 3 27.98 -0.33 24.28
CA LEU A 3 26.91 -0.30 23.28
C LEU A 3 27.06 0.91 22.33
N PRO A 4 26.70 0.79 21.04
CA PRO A 4 26.63 1.94 20.15
C PRO A 4 25.64 2.98 20.66
N SER A 5 25.92 4.21 20.44
CA SER A 5 25.60 5.39 21.23
C SER A 5 24.16 5.88 21.31
N THR A 6 23.10 5.18 20.91
CA THR A 6 21.75 5.74 21.16
C THR A 6 20.72 4.65 21.36
N VAL A 7 20.22 4.52 22.60
CA VAL A 7 19.02 3.75 22.90
C VAL A 7 17.82 4.70 22.80
N LEU A 8 16.89 4.42 21.88
CA LEU A 8 15.64 5.18 21.76
C LEU A 8 14.65 4.65 22.80
N THR A 9 14.30 5.48 23.76
CA THR A 9 13.35 5.13 24.85
C THR A 9 11.96 5.71 24.67
N GLN A 10 11.76 6.54 23.63
CA GLN A 10 10.48 7.16 23.34
C GLN A 10 9.88 6.62 22.05
N THR A 11 8.55 6.43 22.05
CA THR A 11 7.76 6.18 20.84
C THR A 11 7.73 7.44 19.97
N ASN A 12 8.70 7.61 19.10
CA ASN A 12 8.58 8.59 18.03
C ASN A 12 7.62 8.04 16.98
N MET A 13 6.41 8.59 16.94
CA MET A 13 5.46 8.29 15.86
C MET A 13 6.03 8.83 14.55
N ARG A 14 6.54 7.93 13.72
CA ARG A 14 6.91 8.26 12.34
C ARG A 14 5.65 8.51 11.50
N ALA A 15 5.81 9.11 10.33
CA ALA A 15 4.73 9.23 9.37
C ALA A 15 4.13 7.84 9.05
N PRO A 16 2.79 7.69 9.06
CA PRO A 16 2.17 6.39 8.84
C PRO A 16 2.34 5.92 7.39
N LYS A 17 2.48 4.62 7.24
CA LYS A 17 2.50 3.94 5.94
C LYS A 17 1.51 2.79 5.92
N GLY A 18 0.71 2.69 4.87
CA GLY A 18 -0.30 1.63 4.82
C GLY A 18 -0.94 1.41 3.47
N ILE A 19 -1.77 0.38 3.45
CA ILE A 19 -2.54 -0.04 2.28
C ILE A 19 -4.02 0.20 2.57
N VAL A 20 -4.74 0.81 1.62
CA VAL A 20 -6.20 0.89 1.63
C VAL A 20 -6.72 0.21 0.38
N TYR A 21 -7.50 -0.84 0.55
CA TYR A 21 -8.03 -1.61 -0.56
C TYR A 21 -9.54 -1.71 -0.52
N GLY A 22 -10.15 -2.01 -1.67
CA GLY A 22 -11.59 -2.20 -1.76
C GLY A 22 -12.10 -2.23 -3.20
N PRO A 23 -13.39 -2.50 -3.40
CA PRO A 23 -13.98 -2.55 -4.74
C PRO A 23 -13.92 -1.19 -5.44
N PRO A 24 -14.10 -1.15 -6.78
CA PRO A 24 -14.27 0.09 -7.52
C PRO A 24 -15.41 0.95 -6.94
N GLY A 25 -15.25 2.27 -6.95
CA GLY A 25 -16.28 3.22 -6.50
C GLY A 25 -16.46 3.33 -4.97
N VAL A 26 -15.73 2.57 -4.15
CA VAL A 26 -15.85 2.64 -2.68
C VAL A 26 -15.27 3.92 -2.07
N GLY A 27 -14.47 4.68 -2.83
CA GLY A 27 -13.89 5.97 -2.40
C GLY A 27 -12.42 5.90 -2.00
N LYS A 28 -11.64 4.95 -2.51
CA LYS A 28 -10.19 4.84 -2.25
C LYS A 28 -9.43 6.11 -2.62
N THR A 29 -9.59 6.58 -3.86
CA THR A 29 -8.96 7.82 -4.35
C THR A 29 -9.37 9.04 -3.53
N THR A 30 -10.65 9.13 -3.15
CA THR A 30 -11.17 10.18 -2.26
C THR A 30 -10.49 10.12 -0.88
N PHE A 31 -10.29 8.92 -0.33
CA PHE A 31 -9.52 8.74 0.90
C PHE A 31 -8.08 9.26 0.74
N GLY A 32 -7.40 8.86 -0.34
CA GLY A 32 -6.04 9.33 -0.65
C GLY A 32 -5.96 10.85 -0.74
N ALA A 33 -6.89 11.47 -1.46
CA ALA A 33 -6.97 12.92 -1.62
C ALA A 33 -7.33 13.67 -0.32
N SER A 34 -7.92 13.00 0.67
CA SER A 34 -8.23 13.59 1.98
C SER A 34 -7.01 13.66 2.91
N THR A 35 -5.85 13.15 2.49
CA THR A 35 -4.63 13.17 3.31
C THR A 35 -3.99 14.56 3.38
N ARG A 36 -2.97 14.70 4.23
CA ARG A 36 -2.29 15.99 4.42
C ARG A 36 -1.42 16.34 3.22
N LYS A 37 -1.71 17.42 2.51
CA LYS A 37 -0.95 17.88 1.33
C LYS A 37 -0.59 16.70 0.41
N PRO A 38 -1.59 16.00 -0.16
CA PRO A 38 -1.36 14.80 -0.95
C PRO A 38 -0.77 15.12 -2.32
N ILE A 39 0.05 14.18 -2.81
CA ILE A 39 0.30 14.00 -4.23
C ILE A 39 -0.05 12.57 -4.61
N ILE A 40 -0.86 12.40 -5.66
CA ILE A 40 -1.23 11.09 -6.19
C ILE A 40 -0.26 10.70 -7.31
N VAL A 41 0.40 9.57 -7.14
CA VAL A 41 1.16 8.87 -8.19
C VAL A 41 0.18 8.03 -8.97
N ASP A 42 -0.28 8.55 -10.13
CA ASP A 42 -1.36 7.96 -10.95
C ASP A 42 -0.80 6.84 -11.85
N CYS A 43 -1.00 5.60 -11.44
CA CYS A 43 -0.61 4.40 -12.19
C CYS A 43 -1.77 3.74 -12.95
N GLU A 44 -3.02 4.22 -12.74
CA GLU A 44 -4.25 3.62 -13.29
C GLU A 44 -4.97 4.52 -14.30
N ASN A 45 -4.64 5.82 -14.37
CA ASN A 45 -5.36 6.83 -15.14
C ASN A 45 -6.80 7.08 -14.63
N GLY A 46 -6.99 6.89 -13.31
CA GLY A 46 -8.32 6.98 -12.67
C GLY A 46 -8.59 8.27 -11.90
N CYS A 47 -7.58 9.13 -11.69
CA CYS A 47 -7.64 10.22 -10.71
C CYS A 47 -8.17 11.56 -11.25
N ALA A 48 -8.58 11.65 -12.52
CA ALA A 48 -8.93 12.92 -13.19
C ALA A 48 -10.10 13.68 -12.54
N HIS A 49 -10.98 12.98 -11.82
CA HIS A 49 -12.17 13.54 -11.18
C HIS A 49 -11.94 14.04 -9.74
N VAL A 50 -10.71 13.86 -9.22
CA VAL A 50 -10.37 14.26 -7.85
C VAL A 50 -9.56 15.55 -7.88
N ASN A 51 -9.98 16.55 -7.10
CA ASN A 51 -9.25 17.82 -6.97
C ASN A 51 -8.07 17.65 -6.00
N CYS A 52 -6.93 17.23 -6.54
CA CYS A 52 -5.72 16.95 -5.79
C CYS A 52 -4.52 17.01 -6.74
N ASP A 53 -3.34 17.38 -6.25
CA ASP A 53 -2.10 17.29 -7.01
C ASP A 53 -1.82 15.83 -7.39
N ARG A 54 -1.49 15.61 -8.64
CA ARG A 54 -1.18 14.28 -9.17
C ARG A 54 -0.09 14.33 -10.24
N THR A 55 0.59 13.21 -10.44
CA THR A 55 1.46 13.02 -11.59
C THR A 55 0.63 12.93 -12.88
N PRO A 56 1.23 13.13 -14.06
CA PRO A 56 0.68 12.56 -15.28
C PRO A 56 0.43 11.05 -15.10
N TYR A 57 -0.43 10.46 -15.93
CA TYR A 57 -0.57 9.01 -15.95
C TYR A 57 0.76 8.32 -16.24
N LEU A 58 1.20 7.45 -15.36
CA LEU A 58 2.46 6.71 -15.45
C LEU A 58 2.21 5.30 -15.99
N SER A 59 2.42 5.13 -17.29
CA SER A 59 2.12 3.88 -17.99
C SER A 59 3.26 2.87 -18.02
N ASP A 60 4.43 3.21 -17.48
CA ASP A 60 5.62 2.36 -17.49
C ASP A 60 6.43 2.48 -16.19
N TRP A 61 7.21 1.43 -15.90
CA TRP A 61 8.01 1.36 -14.68
C TRP A 61 9.11 2.43 -14.57
N PRO A 62 9.88 2.76 -15.63
CA PRO A 62 10.88 3.81 -15.55
C PRO A 62 10.32 5.18 -15.14
N SER A 63 9.15 5.55 -15.68
CA SER A 63 8.46 6.79 -15.31
C SER A 63 8.04 6.78 -13.84
N ILE A 64 7.51 5.65 -13.35
CA ILE A 64 7.17 5.47 -11.94
C ILE A 64 8.41 5.62 -11.06
N GLN A 65 9.52 4.97 -11.43
CA GLN A 65 10.79 5.08 -10.71
C GLN A 65 11.27 6.53 -10.62
N GLN A 66 11.22 7.26 -11.72
CA GLN A 66 11.65 8.66 -11.78
C GLN A 66 10.84 9.52 -10.81
N TRP A 67 9.51 9.39 -10.79
CA TRP A 67 8.65 10.14 -9.89
C TRP A 67 8.88 9.77 -8.43
N LEU A 68 8.95 8.48 -8.10
CA LEU A 68 9.22 8.03 -6.74
C LEU A 68 10.59 8.48 -6.25
N ALA A 69 11.61 8.46 -7.11
CA ALA A 69 12.95 8.97 -6.79
C ALA A 69 12.91 10.48 -6.47
N ALA A 70 12.25 11.27 -7.32
CA ALA A 70 12.11 12.71 -7.12
C ALA A 70 11.36 13.05 -5.82
N LEU A 71 10.25 12.37 -5.55
CA LEU A 71 9.49 12.56 -4.31
C LEU A 71 10.30 12.14 -3.08
N SER A 72 11.10 11.08 -3.16
CA SER A 72 11.94 10.65 -2.03
C SER A 72 13.16 11.54 -1.79
N ALA A 73 13.58 12.30 -2.78
CA ALA A 73 14.70 13.26 -2.66
C ALA A 73 14.31 14.53 -1.89
N GLY A 74 13.00 14.80 -1.74
CA GLY A 74 12.50 16.01 -1.07
C GLY A 74 12.56 17.24 -1.97
N GLY A 75 12.57 18.45 -1.36
CA GLY A 75 12.52 19.71 -2.10
C GLY A 75 11.10 20.15 -2.47
N HIS A 76 10.09 19.53 -1.89
CA HIS A 76 8.67 19.84 -2.02
C HIS A 76 8.01 19.84 -0.65
N ASP A 77 6.76 20.32 -0.57
CA ASP A 77 6.01 20.44 0.68
C ASP A 77 4.86 19.41 0.81
N TYR A 78 4.83 18.38 -0.03
CA TYR A 78 3.86 17.28 0.09
C TYR A 78 4.02 16.55 1.41
N GLY A 79 2.91 16.35 2.09
CA GLY A 79 2.86 15.64 3.37
C GLY A 79 2.48 14.18 3.25
N THR A 80 1.95 13.78 2.10
CA THR A 80 1.57 12.38 1.80
C THR A 80 1.80 12.05 0.34
N VAL A 81 2.41 10.90 0.08
CA VAL A 81 2.47 10.27 -1.24
C VAL A 81 1.43 9.17 -1.28
N VAL A 82 0.51 9.26 -2.23
CA VAL A 82 -0.56 8.29 -2.48
C VAL A 82 -0.27 7.59 -3.80
N VAL A 83 -0.19 6.26 -3.80
CA VAL A 83 -0.05 5.48 -5.04
C VAL A 83 -1.41 4.95 -5.44
N ASP A 84 -1.92 5.36 -6.58
CA ASP A 84 -3.23 4.93 -7.12
C ASP A 84 -3.06 4.31 -8.52
N SER A 85 -3.00 2.97 -8.58
CA SER A 85 -3.02 1.98 -7.51
C SER A 85 -1.75 1.13 -7.50
N VAL A 86 -1.46 0.49 -6.37
CA VAL A 86 -0.26 -0.32 -6.20
C VAL A 86 -0.28 -1.60 -7.04
N ASP A 87 -1.44 -2.17 -7.30
CA ASP A 87 -1.60 -3.32 -8.19
C ASP A 87 -1.20 -2.94 -9.62
N TRP A 88 -1.59 -1.77 -10.12
CA TRP A 88 -1.13 -1.25 -11.41
C TRP A 88 0.36 -0.92 -11.41
N LEU A 89 0.88 -0.30 -10.33
CA LEU A 89 2.32 -0.07 -10.19
C LEU A 89 3.11 -1.39 -10.30
N LEU A 90 2.70 -2.41 -9.58
CA LEU A 90 3.36 -3.73 -9.60
C LEU A 90 3.23 -4.41 -10.97
N ARG A 91 2.08 -4.24 -11.63
CA ARG A 91 1.89 -4.72 -13.00
C ARG A 91 2.87 -4.06 -13.98
N ARG A 92 3.12 -2.74 -13.86
CA ARG A 92 4.14 -2.05 -14.69
C ARG A 92 5.54 -2.56 -14.40
N ALA A 93 5.86 -2.86 -13.14
CA ALA A 93 7.12 -3.49 -12.78
C ALA A 93 7.26 -4.90 -13.40
N GLU A 94 6.18 -5.70 -13.36
CA GLU A 94 6.14 -7.03 -13.98
C GLU A 94 6.31 -6.96 -15.50
N GLU A 95 5.62 -6.05 -16.17
CA GLU A 95 5.73 -5.82 -17.61
C GLU A 95 7.16 -5.41 -17.99
N HIS A 96 7.79 -4.55 -17.21
CA HIS A 96 9.17 -4.12 -17.40
C HIS A 96 10.15 -5.28 -17.24
N VAL A 97 10.04 -6.04 -16.15
CA VAL A 97 10.89 -7.22 -15.89
C VAL A 97 10.73 -8.26 -17.00
N SER A 98 9.51 -8.51 -17.45
CA SER A 98 9.24 -9.51 -18.50
C SER A 98 9.75 -9.07 -19.88
N GLY A 99 9.97 -7.77 -20.11
CA GLY A 99 10.46 -7.21 -21.38
C GLY A 99 11.97 -7.04 -21.49
N VAL A 100 12.72 -7.21 -20.40
CA VAL A 100 14.16 -6.84 -20.33
C VAL A 100 15.11 -7.89 -20.92
N ASP A 101 14.67 -9.10 -21.18
CA ASP A 101 15.56 -10.20 -21.61
C ASP A 101 15.76 -10.34 -23.15
N GLY A 102 15.41 -9.30 -23.91
CA GLY A 102 15.65 -9.26 -25.36
C GLY A 102 14.74 -10.13 -26.21
N THR A 103 13.61 -10.55 -25.68
CA THR A 103 12.61 -11.32 -26.44
C THR A 103 12.03 -10.51 -27.61
N PRO A 104 11.87 -11.12 -28.80
CA PRO A 104 11.31 -10.44 -29.96
C PRO A 104 9.94 -9.81 -29.66
N VAL A 105 9.71 -8.62 -30.22
CA VAL A 105 8.42 -7.91 -30.17
C VAL A 105 7.31 -8.84 -30.66
N GLY A 106 6.30 -9.09 -29.82
CA GLY A 106 5.16 -9.95 -30.14
C GLY A 106 5.05 -11.25 -29.34
N MET A 107 6.10 -11.67 -28.65
CA MET A 107 6.02 -12.76 -27.69
C MET A 107 5.92 -12.18 -26.27
N LYS A 108 4.74 -12.23 -25.67
CA LYS A 108 4.58 -11.90 -24.24
C LYS A 108 5.33 -12.95 -23.42
N GLN A 109 6.49 -12.57 -22.89
CA GLN A 109 7.15 -13.38 -21.88
C GLN A 109 6.40 -13.26 -20.55
N THR A 110 6.33 -14.36 -19.83
CA THR A 110 5.87 -14.38 -18.45
C THR A 110 7.08 -14.27 -17.51
N LEU A 111 6.86 -13.83 -16.28
CA LEU A 111 7.91 -13.84 -15.25
C LEU A 111 8.62 -15.19 -15.11
N ASN A 112 7.89 -16.30 -15.35
CA ASN A 112 8.48 -17.64 -15.29
C ASN A 112 9.49 -17.93 -16.42
N ARG A 113 9.34 -17.29 -17.58
CA ARG A 113 10.16 -17.51 -18.78
C ARG A 113 11.21 -16.43 -19.01
N SER A 114 11.03 -15.24 -18.42
CA SER A 114 11.99 -14.16 -18.52
C SER A 114 13.29 -14.44 -17.76
N HIS A 115 14.35 -13.72 -18.08
CA HIS A 115 15.66 -13.83 -17.45
C HIS A 115 16.26 -15.25 -17.44
N GLY A 116 16.13 -15.98 -18.54
CA GLY A 116 16.63 -17.34 -18.69
C GLY A 116 15.69 -18.42 -18.18
N GLY A 117 14.46 -18.09 -17.80
CA GLY A 117 13.44 -19.05 -17.39
C GLY A 117 13.51 -19.48 -15.92
N TYR A 118 12.91 -20.62 -15.59
CA TYR A 118 12.90 -21.21 -14.24
C TYR A 118 12.40 -20.29 -13.10
N GLY A 119 11.59 -19.29 -13.44
CA GLY A 119 11.07 -18.33 -12.45
C GLY A 119 12.03 -17.20 -12.06
N ASN A 120 13.18 -17.05 -12.73
CA ASN A 120 14.15 -16.00 -12.47
C ASN A 120 13.51 -14.59 -12.55
N GLY A 121 12.58 -14.36 -13.47
CA GLY A 121 11.85 -13.09 -13.55
C GLY A 121 11.08 -12.75 -12.28
N LYS A 122 10.54 -13.75 -11.56
CA LYS A 122 9.93 -13.52 -10.25
C LYS A 122 10.93 -13.02 -9.22
N GLN A 123 12.15 -13.58 -9.24
CA GLN A 123 13.23 -13.13 -8.35
C GLN A 123 13.65 -11.70 -8.68
N VAL A 124 13.73 -11.37 -9.97
CA VAL A 124 14.02 -9.99 -10.40
C VAL A 124 12.93 -9.04 -9.95
N LEU A 125 11.66 -9.37 -10.13
CA LEU A 125 10.53 -8.56 -9.63
C LEU A 125 10.61 -8.35 -8.11
N ARG A 126 10.89 -9.41 -7.35
CA ARG A 126 11.12 -9.30 -5.90
C ARG A 126 12.24 -8.31 -5.57
N ASN A 127 13.35 -8.37 -6.31
CA ASN A 127 14.47 -7.46 -6.12
C ASN A 127 14.08 -6.00 -6.39
N TYR A 128 13.27 -5.72 -7.41
CA TYR A 128 12.73 -4.38 -7.66
C TYR A 128 11.91 -3.85 -6.47
N VAL A 129 11.12 -4.70 -5.84
CA VAL A 129 10.33 -4.32 -4.67
C VAL A 129 11.21 -4.16 -3.44
N TYR A 130 12.04 -5.15 -3.10
CA TYR A 130 12.84 -5.15 -1.88
C TYR A 130 13.99 -4.15 -1.87
N GLN A 131 14.66 -3.97 -3.03
CA GLN A 131 15.88 -3.16 -3.11
C GLN A 131 15.60 -1.74 -3.59
N TYR A 132 14.46 -1.49 -4.23
CA TYR A 132 14.14 -0.19 -4.75
C TYR A 132 12.83 0.37 -4.18
N LEU A 133 11.67 -0.27 -4.41
CA LEU A 133 10.38 0.30 -4.08
C LEU A 133 10.24 0.56 -2.56
N LEU A 134 10.33 -0.49 -1.75
CA LEU A 134 10.14 -0.35 -0.30
C LEU A 134 11.18 0.57 0.35
N PRO A 135 12.49 0.50 0.03
CA PRO A 135 13.47 1.46 0.56
C PRO A 135 13.19 2.91 0.13
N THR A 136 12.65 3.12 -1.08
CA THR A 136 12.30 4.46 -1.56
C THR A 136 11.12 5.02 -0.78
N LEU A 137 10.09 4.23 -0.55
CA LEU A 137 8.94 4.60 0.28
C LEU A 137 9.34 4.80 1.75
N ASP A 138 10.25 3.98 2.28
CA ASP A 138 10.76 4.14 3.65
C ASP A 138 11.56 5.43 3.83
N ARG A 139 12.32 5.88 2.81
CA ARG A 139 12.98 7.20 2.86
C ARG A 139 11.96 8.34 3.01
N MET A 140 10.83 8.29 2.29
CA MET A 140 9.76 9.26 2.44
C MET A 140 9.19 9.25 3.86
N VAL A 141 8.89 8.06 4.39
CA VAL A 141 8.36 7.90 5.76
C VAL A 141 9.33 8.46 6.81
N ASN A 142 10.62 8.18 6.66
CA ASN A 142 11.67 8.67 7.56
C ASN A 142 11.86 10.19 7.46
N SER A 143 11.49 10.81 6.32
CA SER A 143 11.47 12.26 6.13
C SER A 143 10.16 12.91 6.59
N GLY A 144 9.23 12.16 7.21
CA GLY A 144 7.97 12.67 7.72
C GLY A 144 6.82 12.75 6.69
N ILE A 145 6.99 12.13 5.53
CA ILE A 145 5.98 12.03 4.46
C ILE A 145 5.23 10.70 4.63
N ALA A 146 3.92 10.77 4.83
CA ALA A 146 3.09 9.57 4.91
C ALA A 146 3.01 8.86 3.54
N VAL A 147 2.86 7.54 3.54
CA VAL A 147 2.71 6.75 2.32
C VAL A 147 1.42 5.94 2.37
N VAL A 148 0.56 6.13 1.39
CA VAL A 148 -0.69 5.39 1.24
C VAL A 148 -0.70 4.69 -0.10
N LEU A 149 -0.78 3.36 -0.06
CA LEU A 149 -0.92 2.52 -1.25
C LEU A 149 -2.40 2.15 -1.41
N LEU A 150 -3.03 2.61 -2.47
CA LEU A 150 -4.39 2.21 -2.82
C LEU A 150 -4.33 0.93 -3.65
N ALA A 151 -5.24 -0.02 -3.40
CA ALA A 151 -5.30 -1.29 -4.11
C ALA A 151 -6.74 -1.68 -4.44
N HIS A 152 -6.93 -2.44 -5.51
CA HIS A 152 -8.19 -3.14 -5.72
C HIS A 152 -8.35 -4.29 -4.72
N ALA A 153 -9.59 -4.76 -4.56
CA ALA A 153 -9.89 -5.92 -3.75
C ALA A 153 -9.84 -7.18 -4.61
N THR A 154 -9.22 -8.22 -4.09
CA THR A 154 -9.26 -9.58 -4.65
C THR A 154 -9.66 -10.57 -3.57
N ARG A 155 -10.02 -11.79 -3.96
CA ARG A 155 -10.27 -12.89 -3.02
C ARG A 155 -9.03 -13.74 -2.87
N ARG A 156 -8.76 -14.15 -1.64
CA ARG A 156 -7.62 -14.98 -1.27
C ARG A 156 -8.00 -16.03 -0.25
N ASP A 157 -7.52 -17.24 -0.47
CA ASP A 157 -7.54 -18.28 0.54
C ASP A 157 -6.40 -18.03 1.54
N ILE A 158 -6.77 -17.87 2.81
CA ILE A 158 -5.83 -17.67 3.90
C ILE A 158 -6.04 -18.80 4.91
N THR A 159 -5.00 -19.59 5.09
CA THR A 159 -5.00 -20.67 6.10
C THR A 159 -4.48 -20.12 7.42
N THR A 160 -5.28 -20.28 8.46
CA THR A 160 -4.90 -19.92 9.84
C THR A 160 -3.86 -20.89 10.39
N ILE A 161 -3.25 -20.51 11.53
CA ILE A 161 -2.26 -21.36 12.22
C ILE A 161 -2.87 -22.71 12.64
N ASP A 162 -4.19 -22.77 12.88
CA ASP A 162 -4.94 -23.98 13.22
C ASP A 162 -5.34 -24.82 12.00
N GLY A 163 -4.86 -24.44 10.80
CA GLY A 163 -5.12 -25.17 9.55
C GLY A 163 -6.48 -24.91 8.91
N VAL A 164 -7.29 -23.98 9.43
CA VAL A 164 -8.58 -23.61 8.85
C VAL A 164 -8.35 -22.58 7.74
N THR A 165 -8.91 -22.86 6.55
CA THR A 165 -8.81 -21.96 5.40
C THR A 165 -10.09 -21.13 5.25
N PHE A 166 -9.92 -19.80 5.13
CA PHE A 166 -10.98 -18.84 4.85
C PHE A 166 -10.70 -18.13 3.52
N GLU A 167 -11.73 -18.00 2.69
CA GLU A 167 -11.66 -17.08 1.56
C GLU A 167 -11.89 -15.64 2.06
N LYS A 168 -10.86 -14.81 2.03
CA LYS A 168 -10.92 -13.42 2.49
C LYS A 168 -10.80 -12.45 1.33
N SER A 169 -11.47 -11.30 1.44
CA SER A 169 -11.12 -10.14 0.63
C SER A 169 -9.78 -9.59 1.11
N ALA A 170 -8.88 -9.33 0.18
CA ALA A 170 -7.51 -8.88 0.42
C ALA A 170 -7.09 -7.85 -0.65
N PRO A 171 -6.03 -7.05 -0.43
CA PRO A 171 -5.50 -6.18 -1.47
C PRO A 171 -4.98 -7.01 -2.65
N GLU A 172 -5.27 -6.55 -3.87
CA GLU A 172 -4.78 -7.16 -5.10
C GLU A 172 -3.30 -6.83 -5.27
N ILE A 173 -2.46 -7.66 -4.73
CA ILE A 173 -1.00 -7.58 -4.81
C ILE A 173 -0.49 -8.93 -5.32
N HIS A 174 0.53 -8.90 -6.18
CA HIS A 174 1.15 -10.12 -6.69
C HIS A 174 1.42 -11.11 -5.55
N PRO A 175 1.02 -12.40 -5.67
CA PRO A 175 1.07 -13.37 -4.56
C PRO A 175 2.43 -13.46 -3.87
N ASP A 176 3.52 -13.41 -4.66
CA ASP A 176 4.89 -13.50 -4.14
C ASP A 176 5.34 -12.25 -3.35
N LEU A 177 4.60 -11.15 -3.42
CA LEU A 177 4.93 -9.86 -2.80
C LEU A 177 3.96 -9.47 -1.67
N ALA A 178 2.78 -10.08 -1.65
CA ALA A 178 1.69 -9.61 -0.79
C ALA A 178 2.05 -9.65 0.69
N ASN A 179 2.58 -10.77 1.18
CA ASN A 179 2.94 -10.88 2.59
C ASN A 179 3.96 -9.83 2.99
N THR A 180 4.99 -9.61 2.16
CA THR A 180 6.00 -8.59 2.43
C THR A 180 5.42 -7.19 2.49
N MET A 181 4.55 -6.82 1.56
CA MET A 181 3.94 -5.48 1.53
C MET A 181 2.97 -5.29 2.69
N ILE A 182 2.23 -6.33 3.08
CA ILE A 182 1.37 -6.33 4.26
C ILE A 182 2.22 -6.19 5.53
N GLU A 183 3.32 -6.93 5.66
CA GLU A 183 4.23 -6.82 6.81
C GLU A 183 4.90 -5.45 6.89
N TRP A 184 5.32 -4.91 5.77
CA TRP A 184 5.92 -3.58 5.67
C TRP A 184 4.97 -2.47 6.14
N SER A 185 3.68 -2.61 5.87
CA SER A 185 2.66 -1.62 6.21
C SER A 185 2.40 -1.54 7.71
N ASP A 186 2.15 -0.34 8.24
CA ASP A 186 1.70 -0.14 9.62
C ASP A 186 0.21 -0.45 9.76
N PHE A 187 -0.56 -0.25 8.67
CA PHE A 187 -1.96 -0.64 8.59
C PHE A 187 -2.33 -1.16 7.20
N VAL A 188 -3.29 -2.07 7.17
CA VAL A 188 -4.01 -2.53 5.97
C VAL A 188 -5.49 -2.38 6.25
N GLY A 189 -6.14 -1.49 5.53
CA GLY A 189 -7.55 -1.15 5.72
C GLY A 189 -8.40 -1.61 4.54
N ALA A 190 -9.49 -2.32 4.85
CA ALA A 190 -10.52 -2.67 3.88
C ALA A 190 -11.57 -1.56 3.83
N ALA A 191 -11.67 -0.87 2.70
CA ALA A 191 -12.75 0.07 2.44
C ALA A 191 -13.97 -0.70 1.91
N ARG A 192 -15.13 -0.51 2.55
CA ARG A 192 -16.38 -1.18 2.18
C ARG A 192 -17.58 -0.25 2.30
N ILE A 193 -18.69 -0.68 1.74
CA ILE A 193 -20.01 -0.07 1.98
C ILE A 193 -20.78 -1.03 2.89
N SER A 194 -21.28 -0.52 4.02
CA SER A 194 -22.10 -1.24 4.99
C SER A 194 -23.44 -0.51 5.10
N GLY A 195 -24.51 -1.11 4.54
CA GLY A 195 -25.76 -0.40 4.37
C GLY A 195 -25.61 0.83 3.48
N GLN A 196 -25.82 2.02 4.04
CA GLN A 196 -25.65 3.30 3.32
C GLN A 196 -24.35 4.03 3.70
N THR A 197 -23.53 3.47 4.57
CA THR A 197 -22.31 4.09 5.07
C THR A 197 -21.07 3.47 4.43
N ARG A 198 -20.06 4.31 4.22
CA ARG A 198 -18.72 3.85 3.85
C ARG A 198 -17.89 3.67 5.11
N GLU A 199 -17.15 2.59 5.18
CA GLU A 199 -16.33 2.22 6.33
C GLU A 199 -14.91 1.86 5.89
N LEU A 200 -13.94 2.18 6.75
CA LEU A 200 -12.57 1.68 6.69
C LEU A 200 -12.36 0.71 7.86
N VAL A 201 -12.22 -0.57 7.54
CA VAL A 201 -12.05 -1.66 8.52
C VAL A 201 -10.57 -1.98 8.63
N LEU A 202 -10.02 -1.83 9.84
CA LEU A 202 -8.60 -2.04 10.16
C LEU A 202 -8.36 -3.29 11.03
N CYS A 203 -9.42 -3.97 11.43
CA CYS A 203 -9.37 -5.23 12.17
C CYS A 203 -9.62 -6.40 11.24
N GLU A 204 -8.78 -7.42 11.33
CA GLU A 204 -8.96 -8.66 10.59
C GLU A 204 -10.24 -9.39 11.02
N THR A 205 -10.92 -9.97 10.04
CA THR A 205 -12.11 -10.82 10.25
C THR A 205 -11.98 -12.11 9.43
N ASN A 206 -12.96 -13.02 9.55
CA ASN A 206 -13.00 -14.20 8.68
C ASN A 206 -13.23 -13.85 7.20
N GLN A 207 -13.70 -12.65 6.89
CA GLN A 207 -14.02 -12.21 5.52
C GLN A 207 -13.04 -11.18 4.95
N LEU A 208 -12.31 -10.46 5.82
CA LEU A 208 -11.45 -9.34 5.43
C LEU A 208 -10.04 -9.53 5.99
N LEU A 209 -9.04 -9.40 5.12
CA LEU A 209 -7.66 -9.27 5.53
C LEU A 209 -7.42 -7.81 5.94
N ALA A 210 -7.13 -7.57 7.19
CA ALA A 210 -6.81 -6.24 7.70
C ALA A 210 -5.71 -6.35 8.75
N LYS A 211 -5.04 -5.23 8.99
CA LYS A 211 -3.95 -5.13 9.96
C LYS A 211 -3.84 -3.72 10.47
N ASN A 212 -3.54 -3.54 11.73
CA ASN A 212 -3.04 -2.27 12.24
C ASN A 212 -2.12 -2.47 13.45
N ARG A 213 -1.15 -1.58 13.58
CA ARG A 213 -0.22 -1.53 14.72
C ARG A 213 -0.66 -0.56 15.82
N TYR A 214 -1.85 0.01 15.68
CA TYR A 214 -2.32 1.13 16.49
C TYR A 214 -3.42 0.74 17.48
N GLY A 215 -3.81 -0.55 17.54
CA GLY A 215 -4.86 -1.05 18.44
C GLY A 215 -6.28 -0.60 18.06
N ILE A 216 -6.51 -0.21 16.81
CA ILE A 216 -7.82 0.22 16.32
C ILE A 216 -8.71 -1.02 16.16
N SER A 217 -9.83 -1.07 16.89
CA SER A 217 -10.72 -2.24 16.94
C SER A 217 -12.08 -2.03 16.28
N THR A 218 -12.45 -0.80 15.96
CA THR A 218 -13.74 -0.44 15.35
C THR A 218 -13.56 0.10 13.94
N PRO A 219 -14.55 -0.09 13.03
CA PRO A 219 -14.54 0.55 11.74
C PRO A 219 -14.53 2.08 11.87
N LEU A 220 -13.82 2.74 10.97
CA LEU A 220 -13.70 4.19 10.89
C LEU A 220 -14.46 4.73 9.68
N LEU A 221 -14.80 6.01 9.70
CA LEU A 221 -15.10 6.73 8.46
C LEU A 221 -13.86 6.69 7.54
N PRO A 222 -14.03 6.49 6.23
CA PRO A 222 -12.89 6.40 5.30
C PRO A 222 -12.34 7.81 5.01
N SER A 223 -11.72 8.42 6.02
CA SER A 223 -11.02 9.70 5.92
C SER A 223 -9.70 9.66 6.66
N TRP A 224 -8.73 10.42 6.17
CA TRP A 224 -7.43 10.53 6.82
C TRP A 224 -7.50 11.08 8.23
N GLN A 225 -8.39 12.07 8.46
CA GLN A 225 -8.58 12.65 9.77
C GLN A 225 -9.10 11.64 10.80
N ALA A 226 -10.06 10.78 10.40
CA ALA A 226 -10.57 9.72 11.26
C ALA A 226 -9.47 8.70 11.60
N LEU A 227 -8.65 8.33 10.62
CA LEU A 227 -7.50 7.44 10.84
C LEU A 227 -6.48 8.04 11.80
N LEU A 228 -6.05 9.29 11.58
CA LEU A 228 -5.09 9.96 12.47
C LEU A 228 -5.66 10.16 13.88
N GLY A 229 -6.93 10.49 13.99
CA GLY A 229 -7.62 10.60 15.29
C GLY A 229 -7.61 9.30 16.07
N ALA A 230 -7.85 8.16 15.38
CA ALA A 230 -7.80 6.84 15.97
C ALA A 230 -6.36 6.41 16.36
N ILE A 231 -5.36 6.74 15.53
CA ILE A 231 -3.94 6.49 15.83
C ILE A 231 -3.50 7.28 17.09
N SER A 232 -3.94 8.54 17.22
CA SER A 232 -3.53 9.40 18.33
C SER A 232 -4.23 9.08 19.65
N ASN A 233 -5.39 8.42 19.63
CA ASN A 233 -6.22 8.10 20.80
C ASN A 233 -6.73 6.65 20.82
N PRO A 234 -5.85 5.66 20.93
CA PRO A 234 -6.25 4.25 20.87
C PRO A 234 -7.16 3.83 22.07
N ALA A 235 -7.04 4.47 23.22
CA ALA A 235 -7.77 4.11 24.44
C ALA A 235 -9.28 4.43 24.42
N LYS A 236 -9.76 5.34 23.56
CA LYS A 236 -11.20 5.70 23.49
C LYS A 236 -12.06 4.71 22.68
N GLN A 237 -11.47 3.69 22.09
CA GLN A 237 -12.18 2.75 21.20
C GLN A 237 -12.66 1.49 21.93
N GLY A 238 -12.30 1.29 23.20
CA GLY A 238 -12.67 0.11 24.01
C GLY A 238 -13.90 0.24 24.91
N GLU A 239 -14.44 1.43 25.08
CA GLU A 239 -15.68 1.61 25.86
C GLU A 239 -16.90 1.27 24.97
N LYS A 240 -17.24 -0.04 24.92
CA LYS A 240 -18.63 -0.44 24.63
C LYS A 240 -19.49 0.10 25.77
N THR A 241 -20.34 1.03 25.48
CA THR A 241 -21.52 1.32 26.30
C THR A 241 -22.29 0.02 26.52
N ASN A 242 -22.08 -0.60 27.69
CA ASN A 242 -23.04 -1.57 28.22
C ASN A 242 -24.27 -0.76 28.63
N GLY A 243 -25.29 -0.79 27.79
CA GLY A 243 -26.63 -0.33 28.03
C GLY A 243 -27.61 -1.38 27.47
#